data_7a33656d58e0fa2260271b05fe765a78
#
_entry.id   7a33656d58e0fa2260271b05fe765a78
#
_cell.length_a   1.000
_cell.length_b   1.000
_cell.length_c   1.000
_cell.angle_alpha   90.00
_cell.angle_beta   90.00
_cell.angle_gamma   90.00
#
_symmetry.space_group_name_H-M   'P 1'
#
loop_
_entity.id
_entity.type
_entity.pdbx_description
1 polymer ?
#
loop_
_entity_poly.entity_id
_entity_poly.type
_entity_poly.pdbx_seq_one_letter_code
_entity_poly.pdbx_strand_id
1 'polypeptide(L)'
;MRSIAVLPVLGLLLMPLQANAACSFLPPVGGGNPIVKKKVERPKGLIGKAIGRTNWNTDFVVDQPYRSFKLFFTADSSDPSSYPVQAFLKFSDGSNSKVADEKLQPPVGTGRMFGPFQQVPGKSISQVNFRIGANNDPAATGFSYRISVQGCH
;
A
#
# COMPACT_ATOMS: atom_id res chain seq x y z
N MET A 1 64.49 -27.04 -29.63
CA MET A 1 63.47 -27.10 -28.53
C MET A 1 62.92 -25.72 -28.34
N ARG A 2 61.61 -25.47 -28.72
CA ARG A 2 60.92 -24.18 -28.54
C ARG A 2 59.94 -24.34 -27.43
N SER A 3 60.11 -23.63 -26.30
CA SER A 3 59.22 -23.61 -25.18
C SER A 3 58.09 -22.67 -25.49
N ILE A 4 56.84 -23.17 -25.46
CA ILE A 4 55.58 -22.39 -25.58
C ILE A 4 55.16 -22.01 -24.18
N ALA A 5 55.19 -20.71 -23.87
CA ALA A 5 54.67 -20.18 -22.64
C ALA A 5 53.14 -20.01 -22.77
N VAL A 6 52.36 -20.73 -21.96
CA VAL A 6 50.93 -20.59 -21.85
C VAL A 6 50.63 -19.53 -20.78
N LEU A 7 50.06 -18.40 -21.19
CA LEU A 7 49.53 -17.36 -20.26
C LEU A 7 48.14 -17.77 -19.74
N PRO A 8 47.89 -17.74 -18.43
CA PRO A 8 46.55 -17.94 -17.91
C PRO A 8 45.69 -16.67 -18.14
N VAL A 9 44.59 -16.83 -18.84
CA VAL A 9 43.55 -15.80 -18.96
C VAL A 9 42.76 -15.76 -17.65
N LEU A 10 42.99 -14.71 -16.88
CA LEU A 10 42.22 -14.44 -15.64
C LEU A 10 40.84 -13.90 -16.03
N GLY A 11 39.85 -14.77 -16.05
CA GLY A 11 38.44 -14.38 -16.29
C GLY A 11 37.89 -13.56 -15.12
N LEU A 12 37.66 -12.28 -15.35
CA LEU A 12 36.97 -11.39 -14.40
C LEU A 12 35.47 -11.76 -14.37
N LEU A 13 35.03 -12.46 -13.34
CA LEU A 13 33.60 -12.71 -13.07
C LEU A 13 32.94 -11.39 -12.65
N LEU A 14 32.26 -10.72 -13.58
CA LEU A 14 31.36 -9.61 -13.32
C LEU A 14 30.14 -10.17 -12.60
N MET A 15 30.12 -10.10 -11.25
CA MET A 15 28.89 -10.33 -10.46
C MET A 15 27.93 -9.19 -10.73
N PRO A 16 26.67 -9.48 -11.13
CA PRO A 16 25.67 -8.43 -11.25
C PRO A 16 25.40 -7.86 -9.85
N LEU A 17 25.63 -6.55 -9.65
CA LEU A 17 25.12 -5.83 -8.48
C LEU A 17 23.60 -5.87 -8.54
N GLN A 18 23.00 -6.67 -7.69
CA GLN A 18 21.55 -6.60 -7.44
C GLN A 18 21.27 -5.25 -6.78
N ALA A 19 20.79 -4.29 -7.55
CA ALA A 19 20.24 -3.06 -7.01
C ALA A 19 19.00 -3.43 -6.18
N ASN A 20 19.16 -3.49 -4.85
CA ASN A 20 18.00 -3.56 -3.95
C ASN A 20 17.18 -2.30 -4.18
N ALA A 21 15.95 -2.47 -4.70
CA ALA A 21 15.03 -1.38 -4.86
C ALA A 21 14.78 -0.73 -3.49
N ALA A 22 15.33 0.46 -3.27
CA ALA A 22 15.12 1.21 -2.05
C ALA A 22 13.64 1.62 -1.97
N CYS A 23 12.97 1.27 -0.87
CA CYS A 23 11.59 1.66 -0.63
C CYS A 23 11.52 2.62 0.56
N SER A 24 10.71 3.66 0.45
CA SER A 24 10.43 4.62 1.51
C SER A 24 8.92 4.73 1.77
N PHE A 25 8.55 5.00 3.02
CA PHE A 25 7.15 5.23 3.37
C PHE A 25 6.67 6.58 2.83
N LEU A 26 5.47 6.57 2.24
CA LEU A 26 4.80 7.78 1.79
C LEU A 26 4.13 8.51 2.96
N PRO A 27 4.19 9.85 3.02
CA PRO A 27 3.45 10.62 4.02
C PRO A 27 1.94 10.62 3.71
N PRO A 28 1.07 10.56 4.74
CA PRO A 28 -0.35 10.78 4.53
C PRO A 28 -0.62 12.24 4.17
N VAL A 29 -1.71 12.50 3.45
CA VAL A 29 -2.17 13.86 3.18
C VAL A 29 -2.45 14.58 4.50
N GLY A 30 -1.90 15.78 4.65
CA GLY A 30 -1.92 16.54 5.91
C GLY A 30 -0.73 16.26 6.82
N GLY A 31 0.17 15.35 6.42
CA GLY A 31 1.39 15.04 7.17
C GLY A 31 1.18 14.07 8.33
N GLY A 32 2.22 13.88 9.13
CA GLY A 32 2.19 13.01 10.30
C GLY A 32 2.88 11.65 10.09
N ASN A 33 2.53 10.69 10.94
CA ASN A 33 3.14 9.37 10.91
C ASN A 33 2.73 8.60 9.63
N PRO A 34 3.66 8.08 8.84
CA PRO A 34 3.36 7.30 7.65
C PRO A 34 2.66 5.96 7.94
N ILE A 35 2.69 5.48 9.17
CA ILE A 35 1.86 4.36 9.63
C ILE A 35 0.61 4.94 10.27
N VAL A 36 -0.48 4.99 9.52
CA VAL A 36 -1.74 5.59 9.94
C VAL A 36 -2.58 4.56 10.68
N LYS A 37 -2.92 4.88 11.94
CA LYS A 37 -3.87 4.10 12.76
C LYS A 37 -5.24 4.71 12.66
N LYS A 38 -6.25 3.89 12.41
CA LYS A 38 -7.65 4.32 12.35
C LYS A 38 -8.59 3.30 13.00
N LYS A 39 -9.77 3.80 13.31
CA LYS A 39 -10.92 2.99 13.73
C LYS A 39 -12.10 3.30 12.82
N VAL A 40 -12.76 2.26 12.31
CA VAL A 40 -14.01 2.43 11.56
C VAL A 40 -15.12 2.66 12.58
N GLU A 41 -15.68 3.87 12.59
CA GLU A 41 -16.74 4.23 13.54
C GLU A 41 -18.05 3.54 13.20
N ARG A 42 -18.77 3.12 14.24
CA ARG A 42 -20.16 2.68 14.10
C ARG A 42 -21.06 3.92 14.01
N PRO A 43 -21.94 3.99 13.00
CA PRO A 43 -22.93 5.07 12.93
C PRO A 43 -23.76 5.11 14.20
N LYS A 44 -23.84 6.26 14.85
CA LYS A 44 -24.63 6.45 16.09
C LYS A 44 -26.03 6.94 15.73
N GLY A 45 -27.06 6.22 16.22
CA GLY A 45 -28.48 6.61 16.12
C GLY A 45 -29.10 6.38 14.72
N LEU A 46 -30.43 6.68 14.61
CA LEU A 46 -31.20 6.52 13.38
C LEU A 46 -30.71 7.43 12.24
N ILE A 47 -30.34 8.66 12.57
CA ILE A 47 -29.81 9.64 11.62
C ILE A 47 -28.37 9.27 11.22
N GLY A 48 -27.56 8.76 12.14
CA GLY A 48 -26.19 8.29 11.85
C GLY A 48 -26.13 7.08 10.92
N LYS A 49 -27.15 6.21 10.91
CA LYS A 49 -27.29 5.11 9.94
C LYS A 49 -27.55 5.60 8.51
N ALA A 50 -28.22 6.74 8.37
CA ALA A 50 -28.54 7.32 7.06
C ALA A 50 -27.43 8.24 6.51
N ILE A 51 -26.61 8.84 7.40
CA ILE A 51 -25.64 9.88 7.05
C ILE A 51 -24.23 9.51 7.53
N GLY A 52 -24.01 8.33 8.12
CA GLY A 52 -22.77 7.89 8.73
C GLY A 52 -21.57 8.03 7.82
N ARG A 53 -20.88 9.16 7.90
CA ARG A 53 -19.55 9.34 7.30
C ARG A 53 -18.55 8.66 8.21
N THR A 54 -18.29 7.41 7.92
CA THR A 54 -17.07 6.78 8.42
C THR A 54 -15.90 7.38 7.65
N ASN A 55 -14.83 7.74 8.36
CA ASN A 55 -13.62 8.28 7.72
C ASN A 55 -12.82 7.13 7.07
N TRP A 56 -13.34 6.60 5.99
CA TRP A 56 -12.84 5.37 5.33
C TRP A 56 -11.61 5.62 4.47
N ASN A 57 -11.50 6.82 3.93
CA ASN A 57 -10.44 7.17 2.99
C ASN A 57 -9.21 7.65 3.73
N THR A 58 -8.07 7.20 3.26
CA THR A 58 -6.75 7.73 3.64
C THR A 58 -5.92 7.85 2.39
N ASP A 59 -5.48 9.06 2.09
CA ASP A 59 -4.63 9.37 0.95
C ASP A 59 -3.19 9.52 1.41
N PHE A 60 -2.27 8.92 0.65
CA PHE A 60 -0.83 9.06 0.82
C PHE A 60 -0.27 9.82 -0.38
N VAL A 61 0.56 10.81 -0.13
CA VAL A 61 1.14 11.67 -1.16
C VAL A 61 2.28 10.94 -1.87
N VAL A 62 2.26 10.95 -3.19
CA VAL A 62 3.39 10.50 -4.00
C VAL A 62 4.26 11.73 -4.30
N ASP A 63 5.34 11.88 -3.54
CA ASP A 63 6.23 13.06 -3.55
C ASP A 63 7.48 12.88 -4.43
N GLN A 64 7.70 11.69 -4.96
CA GLN A 64 8.83 11.34 -5.80
C GLN A 64 8.42 10.38 -6.93
N PRO A 65 9.21 10.24 -7.99
CA PRO A 65 8.92 9.32 -9.10
C PRO A 65 9.30 7.87 -8.74
N TYR A 66 8.48 7.22 -7.91
CA TYR A 66 8.64 5.81 -7.59
C TYR A 66 8.26 4.91 -8.77
N ARG A 67 8.91 3.77 -8.92
CA ARG A 67 8.60 2.75 -9.95
C ARG A 67 7.43 1.86 -9.56
N SER A 68 7.29 1.59 -8.28
CA SER A 68 6.23 0.72 -7.77
C SER A 68 5.77 1.10 -6.37
N PHE A 69 4.60 0.57 -5.98
CA PHE A 69 3.97 0.85 -4.69
C PHE A 69 3.60 -0.45 -3.98
N LYS A 70 3.95 -0.55 -2.71
CA LYS A 70 3.52 -1.63 -1.80
C LYS A 70 2.60 -1.04 -0.75
N LEU A 71 1.46 -1.66 -0.56
CA LEU A 71 0.43 -1.20 0.37
C LEU A 71 0.29 -2.22 1.49
N PHE A 72 0.24 -1.75 2.72
CA PHE A 72 0.17 -2.61 3.91
C PHE A 72 -1.08 -2.30 4.71
N PHE A 73 -1.81 -3.34 5.07
CA PHE A 73 -2.94 -3.32 5.98
C PHE A 73 -2.66 -4.28 7.14
N THR A 74 -2.94 -3.85 8.38
CA THR A 74 -2.83 -4.70 9.58
C THR A 74 -4.06 -4.51 10.45
N ALA A 75 -4.69 -5.60 10.87
CA ALA A 75 -5.80 -5.57 11.82
C ALA A 75 -5.27 -5.34 13.25
N ASP A 76 -5.84 -4.38 13.97
CA ASP A 76 -5.46 -4.05 15.35
C ASP A 76 -6.53 -4.44 16.37
N SER A 77 -7.74 -4.81 15.96
CA SER A 77 -8.80 -5.25 16.86
C SER A 77 -9.18 -6.70 16.62
N SER A 78 -9.59 -7.37 17.70
CA SER A 78 -10.05 -8.76 17.71
C SER A 78 -11.50 -8.94 17.26
N ASP A 79 -12.16 -7.87 16.79
CA ASP A 79 -13.52 -7.97 16.29
C ASP A 79 -13.55 -8.96 15.11
N PRO A 80 -14.40 -10.00 15.13
CA PRO A 80 -14.48 -11.02 14.08
C PRO A 80 -15.03 -10.48 12.76
N SER A 81 -15.17 -9.18 12.63
CA SER A 81 -15.67 -8.50 11.45
C SER A 81 -14.78 -8.71 10.24
N SER A 82 -15.42 -8.80 9.10
CA SER A 82 -14.76 -8.77 7.80
C SER A 82 -14.36 -7.33 7.46
N TYR A 83 -13.10 -7.14 7.05
CA TYR A 83 -12.56 -5.84 6.67
C TYR A 83 -12.67 -5.67 5.14
N PRO A 84 -13.61 -4.87 4.62
CA PRO A 84 -13.59 -4.52 3.20
C PRO A 84 -12.46 -3.51 2.98
N VAL A 85 -11.46 -3.94 2.20
CA VAL A 85 -10.27 -3.17 1.88
C VAL A 85 -10.26 -2.90 0.39
N GLN A 86 -10.32 -1.63 0.02
CA GLN A 86 -10.11 -1.17 -1.34
C GLN A 86 -8.89 -0.24 -1.39
N ALA A 87 -8.15 -0.29 -2.50
CA ALA A 87 -7.06 0.64 -2.75
C ALA A 87 -7.09 1.16 -4.18
N PHE A 88 -6.67 2.41 -4.35
CA PHE A 88 -6.68 3.11 -5.61
C PHE A 88 -5.38 3.85 -5.84
N LEU A 89 -4.90 3.85 -7.08
CA LEU A 89 -3.91 4.79 -7.56
C LEU A 89 -4.66 5.99 -8.14
N LYS A 90 -4.40 7.18 -7.63
CA LYS A 90 -4.96 8.44 -8.12
C LYS A 90 -3.94 9.16 -8.97
N PHE A 91 -4.36 9.58 -10.14
CA PHE A 91 -3.50 10.25 -11.12
C PHE A 91 -3.66 11.78 -11.06
N SER A 92 -2.63 12.47 -11.53
CA SER A 92 -2.63 13.95 -11.59
C SER A 92 -3.67 14.53 -12.55
N ASP A 93 -4.19 13.72 -13.47
CA ASP A 93 -5.29 14.09 -14.39
C ASP A 93 -6.69 13.97 -13.74
N GLY A 94 -6.78 13.64 -12.45
CA GLY A 94 -8.03 13.44 -11.71
C GLY A 94 -8.67 12.05 -11.87
N SER A 95 -8.15 11.21 -12.76
CA SER A 95 -8.61 9.82 -12.88
C SER A 95 -8.00 8.93 -11.78
N ASN A 96 -8.54 7.72 -11.63
CA ASN A 96 -8.00 6.73 -10.70
C ASN A 96 -8.14 5.31 -11.24
N SER A 97 -7.35 4.39 -10.67
CA SER A 97 -7.43 2.96 -10.95
C SER A 97 -7.54 2.20 -9.65
N LYS A 98 -8.55 1.34 -9.51
CA LYS A 98 -8.68 0.43 -8.37
C LYS A 98 -7.69 -0.71 -8.53
N VAL A 99 -6.81 -0.89 -7.55
CA VAL A 99 -5.73 -1.88 -7.57
C VAL A 99 -5.91 -3.00 -6.54
N ALA A 100 -6.80 -2.80 -5.54
CA ALA A 100 -7.19 -3.84 -4.60
C ALA A 100 -8.68 -3.70 -4.25
N ASP A 101 -9.36 -4.85 -4.07
CA ASP A 101 -10.75 -4.93 -3.64
C ASP A 101 -10.97 -6.31 -2.98
N GLU A 102 -10.73 -6.39 -1.69
CA GLU A 102 -10.79 -7.66 -0.95
C GLU A 102 -11.54 -7.50 0.38
N LYS A 103 -12.19 -8.58 0.83
CA LYS A 103 -12.68 -8.71 2.21
C LYS A 103 -11.69 -9.56 2.99
N LEU A 104 -11.11 -8.99 4.04
CA LEU A 104 -10.08 -9.64 4.85
C LEU A 104 -10.62 -9.98 6.24
N GLN A 105 -10.15 -11.10 6.81
CA GLN A 105 -10.37 -11.50 8.21
C GLN A 105 -9.05 -11.97 8.83
N PRO A 106 -8.02 -11.14 8.86
CA PRO A 106 -6.75 -11.55 9.42
C PRO A 106 -6.83 -11.60 10.96
N PRO A 107 -6.08 -12.51 11.60
CA PRO A 107 -5.87 -12.46 13.05
C PRO A 107 -5.31 -11.10 13.49
N VAL A 108 -5.59 -10.70 14.73
CA VAL A 108 -5.05 -9.46 15.33
C VAL A 108 -3.53 -9.41 15.23
N GLY A 109 -2.99 -8.25 14.85
CA GLY A 109 -1.56 -8.04 14.67
C GLY A 109 -1.00 -8.58 13.36
N THR A 110 -1.81 -9.26 12.55
CA THR A 110 -1.44 -9.72 11.21
C THR A 110 -2.14 -8.91 10.14
N GLY A 111 -1.68 -9.03 8.91
CA GLY A 111 -2.24 -8.24 7.83
C GLY A 111 -1.92 -8.77 6.46
N ARG A 112 -2.09 -7.91 5.49
CA ARG A 112 -1.90 -8.16 4.07
C ARG A 112 -1.04 -7.10 3.44
N MET A 113 -0.10 -7.52 2.61
CA MET A 113 0.58 -6.65 1.66
C MET A 113 -0.11 -6.81 0.29
N PHE A 114 -0.39 -5.69 -0.35
CA PHE A 114 -0.88 -5.62 -1.72
C PHE A 114 0.20 -5.05 -2.64
N GLY A 115 0.29 -5.56 -3.84
CA GLY A 115 1.28 -5.15 -4.83
C GLY A 115 2.52 -6.07 -4.85
N PRO A 116 3.66 -5.60 -5.38
CA PRO A 116 3.92 -4.24 -5.84
C PRO A 116 3.09 -3.85 -7.08
N PHE A 117 2.48 -2.66 -7.04
CA PHE A 117 1.79 -2.08 -8.18
C PHE A 117 2.75 -1.18 -8.94
N GLN A 118 2.84 -1.37 -10.25
CA GLN A 118 3.74 -0.63 -11.12
C GLN A 118 3.15 0.72 -11.53
N GLN A 119 3.99 1.63 -11.99
CA GLN A 119 3.57 2.84 -12.69
C GLN A 119 2.70 2.49 -13.89
N VAL A 120 1.70 3.34 -14.15
CA VAL A 120 0.84 3.21 -15.32
C VAL A 120 1.44 4.06 -16.47
N PRO A 121 1.77 3.46 -17.62
CA PRO A 121 2.34 4.20 -18.74
C PRO A 121 1.46 5.40 -19.14
N GLY A 122 2.09 6.55 -19.34
CA GLY A 122 1.40 7.80 -19.73
C GLY A 122 0.61 8.49 -18.62
N LYS A 123 0.66 7.99 -17.37
CA LYS A 123 -0.02 8.61 -16.23
C LYS A 123 0.94 8.86 -15.08
N SER A 124 0.78 10.00 -14.41
CA SER A 124 1.51 10.34 -13.19
C SER A 124 0.66 10.04 -11.97
N ILE A 125 1.13 9.14 -11.09
CA ILE A 125 0.45 8.85 -9.83
C ILE A 125 0.77 9.98 -8.86
N SER A 126 -0.27 10.65 -8.35
CA SER A 126 -0.16 11.75 -7.39
C SER A 126 -0.44 11.32 -5.95
N GLN A 127 -1.29 10.31 -5.78
CA GLN A 127 -1.66 9.78 -4.47
C GLN A 127 -1.96 8.27 -4.57
N VAL A 128 -1.77 7.59 -3.43
CA VAL A 128 -2.29 6.23 -3.21
C VAL A 128 -3.36 6.32 -2.13
N ASN A 129 -4.55 5.80 -2.41
CA ASN A 129 -5.70 5.83 -1.52
C ASN A 129 -6.00 4.45 -0.95
N PHE A 130 -6.24 4.40 0.36
CA PHE A 130 -6.94 3.30 1.02
C PHE A 130 -8.38 3.69 1.35
N ARG A 131 -9.30 2.78 1.08
CA ARG A 131 -10.70 2.88 1.48
C ARG A 131 -11.08 1.61 2.24
N ILE A 132 -11.32 1.73 3.55
CA ILE A 132 -11.51 0.59 4.45
C ILE A 132 -12.83 0.71 5.20
N GLY A 133 -13.65 -0.35 5.18
CA GLY A 133 -14.95 -0.38 5.85
C GLY A 133 -16.06 0.38 5.12
N ALA A 134 -15.89 0.63 3.85
CA ALA A 134 -16.78 1.45 3.04
C ALA A 134 -17.95 0.65 2.44
N ASN A 135 -18.78 0.07 3.25
CA ASN A 135 -20.03 -0.56 2.82
C ASN A 135 -21.13 -0.33 3.87
N ASN A 136 -22.36 -0.68 3.52
CA ASN A 136 -23.51 -0.58 4.41
C ASN A 136 -23.62 -1.79 5.37
N ASP A 137 -22.60 -2.64 5.45
CA ASP A 137 -22.57 -3.80 6.33
C ASP A 137 -22.19 -3.37 7.75
N PRO A 138 -23.07 -3.52 8.75
CA PRO A 138 -22.76 -3.20 10.14
C PRO A 138 -21.57 -3.99 10.69
N ALA A 139 -21.31 -5.19 10.16
CA ALA A 139 -20.16 -6.01 10.52
C ALA A 139 -18.82 -5.42 10.04
N ALA A 140 -18.84 -4.48 9.10
CA ALA A 140 -17.67 -3.77 8.61
C ALA A 140 -17.36 -2.49 9.38
N THR A 141 -17.87 -2.35 10.61
CA THR A 141 -17.68 -1.17 11.47
C THR A 141 -17.19 -1.57 12.86
N GLY A 142 -16.56 -0.64 13.55
CA GLY A 142 -16.12 -0.80 14.94
C GLY A 142 -14.75 -1.41 15.12
N PHE A 143 -14.02 -1.76 14.05
CA PHE A 143 -12.68 -2.32 14.11
C PHE A 143 -11.57 -1.28 13.96
N SER A 144 -10.40 -1.58 14.52
CA SER A 144 -9.19 -0.76 14.42
C SER A 144 -8.18 -1.41 13.50
N TYR A 145 -7.42 -0.58 12.79
CA TYR A 145 -6.44 -1.04 11.81
C TYR A 145 -5.29 -0.05 11.65
N ARG A 146 -4.20 -0.53 11.08
CA ARG A 146 -3.07 0.27 10.61
C ARG A 146 -2.89 0.08 9.12
N ILE A 147 -2.54 1.16 8.46
CA ILE A 147 -2.19 1.16 7.02
C ILE A 147 -0.94 1.99 6.79
N SER A 148 -0.20 1.61 5.77
CA SER A 148 0.93 2.38 5.25
C SER A 148 1.15 2.06 3.78
N VAL A 149 1.87 2.94 3.10
CA VAL A 149 2.26 2.78 1.70
C VAL A 149 3.74 3.00 1.58
N GLN A 150 4.42 2.17 0.79
CA GLN A 150 5.80 2.37 0.38
C GLN A 150 5.86 2.62 -1.12
N GLY A 151 6.62 3.65 -1.51
CA GLY A 151 7.11 3.82 -2.87
C GLY A 151 8.50 3.23 -3.02
N CYS A 152 8.77 2.51 -4.10
CA CYS A 152 10.04 1.84 -4.38
C CYS A 152 10.64 2.33 -5.70
N HIS A 153 11.97 2.53 -5.73
CA HIS A 153 12.77 2.94 -6.90
C HIS A 153 13.30 1.76 -7.69
#